data_5ae734ecf2b34e665ea07990d24c05a9
#
_entry.id   5ae734ecf2b34e665ea07990d24c05a9
#
_cell.length_a   1.000
_cell.length_b   1.000
_cell.length_c   1.000
_cell.angle_alpha   90.00
_cell.angle_beta   90.00
_cell.angle_gamma   90.00
#
_symmetry.space_group_name_H-M   'P 1'
#
loop_
_entity.id
_entity.type
_entity.pdbx_description
1 polymer ?
#
loop_
_entity_poly.entity_id
_entity_poly.type
_entity_poly.pdbx_seq_one_letter_code
_entity_poly.pdbx_strand_id
1 'polypeptide(L)'
;MLEEIGVANFFDKFQNYEGNKFLENLSKTKDEKFHGIRQKYTDIETLGKVKKTATNIDGNSSASIYRFNDYNIVEFTTKANALDYDSMDALKKATDKPLIIINESMQFSAGVNLSYTMEFALVVNSTIL
;
A
#
# COMPACT_ATOMS: atom_id res chain seq x y z
N MET A 1 13.72 -12.21 -16.65
CA MET A 1 14.76 -12.49 -17.66
C MET A 1 16.00 -13.11 -17.03
N LEU A 2 16.72 -12.48 -16.08
CA LEU A 2 17.93 -13.06 -15.47
C LEU A 2 17.65 -14.36 -14.70
N GLU A 3 16.51 -14.49 -14.02
CA GLU A 3 16.13 -15.73 -13.35
C GLU A 3 15.74 -16.86 -14.33
N GLU A 4 15.25 -16.53 -15.52
CA GLU A 4 14.86 -17.51 -16.54
C GLU A 4 16.06 -18.13 -17.24
N ILE A 5 17.11 -17.33 -17.52
CA ILE A 5 18.32 -17.82 -18.20
C ILE A 5 19.42 -18.22 -17.23
N GLY A 6 19.31 -17.87 -15.94
CA GLY A 6 20.32 -18.04 -14.90
C GLY A 6 21.42 -16.97 -14.95
N VAL A 7 21.92 -16.57 -13.79
CA VAL A 7 22.93 -15.51 -13.67
C VAL A 7 24.26 -15.94 -14.31
N ALA A 8 24.69 -17.18 -14.09
CA ALA A 8 25.93 -17.71 -14.69
C ALA A 8 25.84 -17.73 -16.22
N ASN A 9 24.72 -18.20 -16.78
CA ASN A 9 24.51 -18.23 -18.22
C ASN A 9 24.42 -16.82 -18.82
N PHE A 10 23.87 -15.85 -18.08
CA PHE A 10 23.85 -14.46 -18.52
C PHE A 10 25.28 -13.91 -18.67
N PHE A 11 26.18 -14.12 -17.71
CA PHE A 11 27.56 -13.66 -17.78
C PHE A 11 28.33 -14.39 -18.89
N ASP A 12 28.09 -15.66 -19.12
CA ASP A 12 28.69 -16.41 -20.22
C ASP A 12 28.26 -15.86 -21.60
N LYS A 13 27.01 -15.47 -21.72
CA LYS A 13 26.45 -14.93 -22.96
C LYS A 13 26.86 -13.47 -23.21
N PHE A 14 27.01 -12.68 -22.16
CA PHE A 14 27.33 -11.26 -22.21
C PHE A 14 28.66 -10.96 -21.54
N GLN A 15 29.75 -11.49 -22.08
CA GLN A 15 31.12 -11.43 -21.51
C GLN A 15 31.63 -10.01 -21.24
N ASN A 16 31.12 -9.01 -21.95
CA ASN A 16 31.51 -7.60 -21.78
C ASN A 16 30.57 -6.81 -20.86
N TYR A 17 29.67 -7.48 -20.16
CA TYR A 17 28.74 -6.81 -19.25
C TYR A 17 29.45 -6.49 -17.93
N GLU A 18 29.64 -5.20 -17.65
CA GLU A 18 30.08 -4.72 -16.34
C GLU A 18 28.87 -4.63 -15.41
N GLY A 19 28.54 -5.74 -14.75
CA GLY A 19 27.46 -5.80 -13.76
C GLY A 19 27.91 -5.26 -12.41
N ASN A 20 26.95 -5.08 -11.50
CA ASN A 20 27.31 -4.77 -10.13
C ASN A 20 27.87 -6.01 -9.42
N LYS A 21 28.65 -5.77 -8.35
CA LYS A 21 29.30 -6.83 -7.56
C LYS A 21 28.34 -7.89 -7.01
N PHE A 22 27.07 -7.54 -6.81
CA PHE A 22 26.05 -8.45 -6.33
C PHE A 22 25.73 -9.55 -7.37
N LEU A 23 25.54 -9.18 -8.63
CA LEU A 23 25.30 -10.13 -9.72
C LEU A 23 26.52 -11.02 -9.98
N GLU A 24 27.73 -10.46 -9.91
CA GLU A 24 28.97 -11.24 -10.02
C GLU A 24 29.10 -12.26 -8.90
N ASN A 25 28.75 -11.91 -7.67
CA ASN A 25 28.77 -12.82 -6.53
C ASN A 25 27.74 -13.94 -6.69
N LEU A 26 26.51 -13.63 -7.14
CA LEU A 26 25.50 -14.64 -7.45
C LEU A 26 25.98 -15.63 -8.50
N SER A 27 26.63 -15.14 -9.55
CA SER A 27 27.23 -15.99 -10.58
C SER A 27 28.26 -16.97 -10.01
N LYS A 28 29.12 -16.51 -9.09
CA LYS A 28 30.15 -17.32 -8.44
C LYS A 28 29.59 -18.38 -7.48
N THR A 29 28.51 -18.04 -6.78
CA THR A 29 27.84 -18.96 -5.83
C THR A 29 26.91 -19.94 -6.51
N LYS A 30 26.68 -19.80 -7.84
CA LYS A 30 25.66 -20.53 -8.61
C LYS A 30 24.25 -20.38 -8.06
N ASP A 31 24.00 -19.32 -7.31
CA ASP A 31 22.68 -18.96 -6.83
C ASP A 31 21.96 -18.17 -7.93
N GLU A 32 20.91 -18.75 -8.48
CA GLU A 32 20.16 -18.17 -9.60
C GLU A 32 18.92 -17.39 -9.15
N LYS A 33 18.68 -17.28 -7.83
CA LYS A 33 17.51 -16.62 -7.29
C LYS A 33 17.86 -15.26 -6.67
N PHE A 34 17.29 -14.20 -7.22
CA PHE A 34 17.50 -12.83 -6.74
C PHE A 34 16.88 -12.54 -5.36
N HIS A 35 15.81 -13.24 -5.00
CA HIS A 35 15.01 -12.92 -3.83
C HIS A 35 15.11 -13.95 -2.71
N GLY A 36 16.07 -14.85 -2.78
CA GLY A 36 16.20 -15.94 -1.82
C GLY A 36 14.95 -16.84 -1.78
N ILE A 37 14.80 -17.58 -0.72
CA ILE A 37 13.59 -18.38 -0.49
C ILE A 37 12.47 -17.40 -0.15
N ARG A 38 11.51 -17.21 -1.06
CA ARG A 38 10.26 -16.53 -0.72
C ARG A 38 9.62 -17.30 0.42
N GLN A 39 9.60 -16.71 1.62
CA GLN A 39 8.77 -17.24 2.67
C GLN A 39 7.34 -17.30 2.10
N LYS A 40 6.80 -18.50 1.98
CA LYS A 40 5.36 -18.65 1.74
C LYS A 40 4.67 -18.11 2.99
N TYR A 41 4.19 -16.87 2.90
CA TYR A 41 3.27 -16.34 3.89
C TYR A 41 1.96 -17.11 3.72
N THR A 42 1.84 -18.21 4.46
CA THR A 42 0.65 -19.08 4.39
C THR A 42 -0.53 -18.48 5.14
N ASP A 43 -0.31 -17.43 5.92
CA ASP A 43 -1.33 -16.81 6.76
C ASP A 43 -1.27 -15.29 6.71
N ILE A 44 -1.59 -14.75 5.52
CA ILE A 44 -1.71 -13.29 5.34
C ILE A 44 -3.09 -12.87 5.82
N GLU A 45 -3.14 -11.99 6.82
CA GLU A 45 -4.36 -11.31 7.20
C GLU A 45 -4.74 -10.29 6.12
N THR A 46 -5.88 -10.51 5.49
CA THR A 46 -6.46 -9.58 4.53
C THR A 46 -7.60 -8.81 5.18
N LEU A 47 -7.93 -7.62 4.65
CA LEU A 47 -9.07 -6.85 5.14
C LEU A 47 -10.36 -7.67 5.10
N GLY A 48 -10.58 -8.46 4.04
CA GLY A 48 -11.74 -9.33 3.93
C GLY A 48 -11.81 -10.41 5.01
N LYS A 49 -10.68 -10.94 5.48
CA LYS A 49 -10.65 -11.85 6.64
C LYS A 49 -10.95 -11.11 7.93
N VAL A 50 -10.30 -9.98 8.14
CA VAL A 50 -10.45 -9.17 9.37
C VAL A 50 -11.89 -8.68 9.52
N LYS A 51 -12.55 -8.24 8.45
CA LYS A 51 -13.96 -7.81 8.47
C LYS A 51 -14.95 -8.88 8.97
N LYS A 52 -14.60 -10.17 8.86
CA LYS A 52 -15.46 -11.25 9.37
C LYS A 52 -15.51 -11.31 10.89
N THR A 53 -14.48 -10.82 11.55
CA THR A 53 -14.34 -10.86 13.02
C THR A 53 -14.30 -9.47 13.65
N ALA A 54 -13.97 -8.43 12.89
CA ALA A 54 -13.96 -7.06 13.34
C ALA A 54 -15.38 -6.50 13.47
N THR A 55 -15.58 -5.58 14.41
CA THR A 55 -16.84 -4.88 14.59
C THR A 55 -16.77 -3.52 13.92
N ASN A 56 -17.70 -3.22 13.03
CA ASN A 56 -17.85 -1.85 12.52
C ASN A 56 -18.36 -0.97 13.68
N ILE A 57 -17.59 0.05 14.03
CA ILE A 57 -17.88 0.92 15.19
C ILE A 57 -18.31 2.31 14.78
N ASP A 58 -17.90 2.80 13.60
CA ASP A 58 -18.25 4.11 13.07
C ASP A 58 -17.92 4.16 11.57
N GLY A 59 -18.24 5.26 10.94
CA GLY A 59 -17.94 5.52 9.53
C GLY A 59 -18.72 6.73 9.02
N ASN A 60 -18.41 7.09 7.77
CA ASN A 60 -19.10 8.16 7.04
C ASN A 60 -19.12 7.81 5.54
N SER A 61 -19.41 8.78 4.69
CA SER A 61 -19.50 8.58 3.23
C SER A 61 -18.14 8.15 2.60
N SER A 62 -17.02 8.45 3.25
CA SER A 62 -15.67 8.31 2.69
C SER A 62 -14.80 7.27 3.37
N ALA A 63 -15.20 6.79 4.55
CA ALA A 63 -14.44 5.79 5.27
C ALA A 63 -15.31 4.97 6.24
N SER A 64 -14.88 3.75 6.52
CA SER A 64 -15.44 2.89 7.57
C SER A 64 -14.39 2.63 8.64
N ILE A 65 -14.81 2.58 9.90
CA ILE A 65 -13.95 2.33 11.05
C ILE A 65 -14.37 1.02 11.71
N TYR A 66 -13.41 0.11 11.85
CA TYR A 66 -13.63 -1.18 12.50
C TYR A 66 -12.77 -1.29 13.76
N ARG A 67 -13.27 -2.01 14.74
CA ARG A 67 -12.52 -2.46 15.92
C ARG A 67 -12.12 -3.91 15.75
N PHE A 68 -10.83 -4.16 15.80
CA PHE A 68 -10.26 -5.50 15.75
C PHE A 68 -9.23 -5.65 16.89
N ASN A 69 -9.54 -6.48 17.88
CA ASN A 69 -8.78 -6.55 19.13
C ASN A 69 -8.60 -5.14 19.74
N ASP A 70 -7.37 -4.72 20.00
CA ASP A 70 -7.03 -3.42 20.57
C ASP A 70 -6.68 -2.35 19.51
N TYR A 71 -6.94 -2.63 18.23
CA TYR A 71 -6.66 -1.73 17.12
C TYR A 71 -7.93 -1.16 16.51
N ASN A 72 -7.84 0.05 16.02
CA ASN A 72 -8.78 0.57 15.04
C ASN A 72 -8.27 0.33 13.63
N ILE A 73 -9.16 -0.02 12.74
CA ILE A 73 -8.87 -0.19 11.32
C ILE A 73 -9.73 0.81 10.56
N VAL A 74 -9.11 1.61 9.71
CA VAL A 74 -9.81 2.53 8.80
C VAL A 74 -9.64 2.04 7.38
N GLU A 75 -10.76 1.90 6.69
CA GLU A 75 -10.85 1.60 5.26
C GLU A 75 -11.45 2.79 4.54
N PHE A 76 -10.77 3.33 3.54
CA PHE A 76 -11.34 4.35 2.66
C PHE A 76 -12.30 3.70 1.66
N THR A 77 -13.46 4.32 1.45
CA THR A 77 -14.54 3.79 0.60
C THR A 77 -14.90 4.72 -0.56
N THR A 78 -14.16 5.82 -0.73
CA THR A 78 -14.30 6.73 -1.86
C THR A 78 -13.80 6.07 -3.16
N LYS A 79 -14.19 6.64 -4.30
CA LYS A 79 -13.65 6.20 -5.60
C LYS A 79 -12.12 6.33 -5.61
N ALA A 80 -11.44 5.23 -5.96
CA ALA A 80 -9.98 5.12 -5.96
C ALA A 80 -9.33 5.49 -4.60
N ASN A 81 -10.05 5.35 -3.50
CA ASN A 81 -9.62 5.72 -2.16
C ASN A 81 -9.07 7.15 -2.07
N ALA A 82 -9.69 8.08 -2.83
CA ALA A 82 -9.32 9.49 -2.80
C ALA A 82 -9.64 10.11 -1.43
N LEU A 83 -8.74 10.97 -0.97
CA LEU A 83 -8.84 11.60 0.35
C LEU A 83 -9.65 12.88 0.28
N ASP A 84 -10.58 13.05 1.19
CA ASP A 84 -11.41 14.23 1.38
C ASP A 84 -11.55 14.57 2.87
N TYR A 85 -12.38 15.55 3.19
CA TYR A 85 -12.61 15.96 4.58
C TYR A 85 -13.15 14.80 5.44
N ASP A 86 -14.11 14.04 4.91
CA ASP A 86 -14.73 12.94 5.65
C ASP A 86 -13.77 11.80 5.95
N SER A 87 -12.86 11.48 5.00
CA SER A 87 -11.80 10.50 5.24
C SER A 87 -10.82 10.95 6.33
N MET A 88 -10.48 12.24 6.37
CA MET A 88 -9.64 12.82 7.43
C MET A 88 -10.35 12.87 8.78
N ASP A 89 -11.65 13.19 8.81
CA ASP A 89 -12.45 13.14 10.02
C ASP A 89 -12.55 11.72 10.60
N ALA A 90 -12.73 10.73 9.75
CA ALA A 90 -12.72 9.32 10.15
C ALA A 90 -11.37 8.90 10.75
N LEU A 91 -10.27 9.30 10.12
CA LEU A 91 -8.92 9.06 10.68
C LEU A 91 -8.77 9.68 12.06
N LYS A 92 -9.17 10.94 12.22
CA LYS A 92 -9.11 11.65 13.50
C LYS A 92 -9.93 10.94 14.59
N LYS A 93 -11.12 10.49 14.27
CA LYS A 93 -11.98 9.74 15.21
C LYS A 93 -11.37 8.41 15.62
N ALA A 94 -10.63 7.77 14.72
CA ALA A 94 -10.02 6.46 14.96
C ALA A 94 -8.73 6.50 15.78
N THR A 95 -8.22 7.66 16.17
CA THR A 95 -6.93 7.82 16.87
C THR A 95 -7.00 7.56 18.38
N ASP A 96 -8.16 7.19 18.92
CA ASP A 96 -8.31 6.77 20.33
C ASP A 96 -7.59 5.45 20.65
N LYS A 97 -7.22 4.69 19.64
CA LYS A 97 -6.49 3.43 19.69
C LYS A 97 -5.36 3.39 18.65
N PRO A 98 -4.41 2.46 18.76
CA PRO A 98 -3.48 2.19 17.67
C PRO A 98 -4.26 1.96 16.36
N LEU A 99 -3.82 2.60 15.28
CA LEU A 99 -4.55 2.72 14.04
C LEU A 99 -3.84 1.98 12.91
N ILE A 100 -4.59 1.17 12.18
CA ILE A 100 -4.17 0.56 10.92
C ILE A 100 -5.04 1.13 9.80
N ILE A 101 -4.42 1.63 8.74
CA ILE A 101 -5.12 2.02 7.52
C ILE A 101 -4.89 0.94 6.48
N ILE A 102 -5.97 0.36 5.96
CA ILE A 102 -5.89 -0.74 5.01
C ILE A 102 -6.98 -0.62 3.96
N ASN A 103 -6.61 -0.78 2.70
CA ASN A 103 -7.54 -0.79 1.58
C ASN A 103 -7.28 -2.01 0.69
N GLU A 104 -8.34 -2.66 0.23
CA GLU A 104 -8.27 -3.75 -0.74
C GLU A 104 -8.59 -3.23 -2.14
N SER A 105 -7.64 -2.57 -2.77
CA SER A 105 -7.74 -2.15 -4.16
C SER A 105 -6.38 -2.19 -4.83
N MET A 106 -6.33 -1.96 -6.14
CA MET A 106 -5.06 -1.96 -6.89
C MET A 106 -4.10 -0.86 -6.42
N GLN A 107 -4.62 0.18 -5.77
CA GLN A 107 -3.84 1.28 -5.21
C GLN A 107 -4.34 1.63 -3.82
N PHE A 108 -3.42 2.00 -2.94
CA PHE A 108 -3.77 2.37 -1.57
C PHE A 108 -4.65 3.62 -1.53
N SER A 109 -4.29 4.66 -2.27
CA SER A 109 -5.04 5.90 -2.44
C SER A 109 -4.61 6.62 -3.71
N ALA A 110 -5.55 7.30 -4.36
CA ALA A 110 -5.26 8.22 -5.47
C ALA A 110 -4.78 9.61 -5.00
N GLY A 111 -4.63 9.80 -3.69
CA GLY A 111 -4.31 11.08 -3.09
C GLY A 111 -5.54 11.96 -2.85
N VAL A 112 -5.34 13.27 -2.74
CA VAL A 112 -6.40 14.21 -2.39
C VAL A 112 -7.44 14.31 -3.53
N ASN A 113 -8.71 14.35 -3.16
CA ASN A 113 -9.80 14.61 -4.09
C ASN A 113 -9.70 16.03 -4.66
N LEU A 114 -9.38 16.13 -5.95
CA LEU A 114 -9.14 17.41 -6.62
C LEU A 114 -10.37 18.33 -6.64
N SER A 115 -11.57 17.75 -6.81
CA SER A 115 -12.83 18.54 -6.78
C SER A 115 -12.99 19.25 -5.46
N TYR A 116 -12.77 18.56 -4.35
CA TYR A 116 -12.81 19.12 -3.01
C TYR A 116 -11.77 20.23 -2.81
N THR A 117 -10.55 20.01 -3.27
CA THR A 117 -9.47 21.01 -3.18
C THR A 117 -9.78 22.26 -3.98
N MET A 118 -10.37 22.11 -5.16
CA MET A 118 -10.77 23.24 -6.02
C MET A 118 -11.89 24.05 -5.38
N GLU A 119 -12.93 23.41 -4.82
CA GLU A 119 -14.00 24.10 -4.11
C GLU A 119 -13.45 24.91 -2.92
N PHE A 120 -12.56 24.31 -2.14
CA PHE A 120 -11.93 24.98 -1.02
C PHE A 120 -11.09 26.19 -1.46
N ALA A 121 -10.32 26.06 -2.53
CA ALA A 121 -9.51 27.14 -3.10
C ALA A 121 -10.37 28.31 -3.60
N LEU A 122 -11.54 28.02 -4.22
CA LEU A 122 -12.48 29.05 -4.65
C LEU A 122 -13.07 29.82 -3.46
N VAL A 123 -13.46 29.12 -2.39
CA VAL A 123 -13.97 29.75 -1.17
C VAL A 123 -12.93 30.64 -0.51
N VAL A 124 -11.70 30.17 -0.36
CA VAL A 124 -10.59 30.96 0.20
C VAL A 124 -10.34 32.20 -0.64
N ASN A 125 -10.26 32.10 -1.96
CA ASN A 125 -10.06 33.24 -2.84
C ASN A 125 -11.21 34.25 -2.77
N SER A 126 -12.46 33.80 -2.66
CA SER A 126 -13.61 34.71 -2.51
C SER A 126 -13.67 35.41 -1.16
N THR A 127 -13.05 34.85 -0.14
CA THR A 127 -13.01 35.43 1.22
C THR A 127 -11.86 36.45 1.37
N ILE A 128 -10.80 36.36 0.59
CA ILE A 128 -9.64 37.26 0.59
C ILE A 128 -9.89 38.53 -0.24
N LEU A 129 -10.79 38.47 -1.20
CA LEU A 129 -11.21 39.62 -2.02
C LEU A 129 -12.34 40.42 -1.34
#